data_37696e1a215d5317c1d587f920b0164e
#
_entry.id   37696e1a215d5317c1d587f920b0164e
#
_cell.length_a   1.000
_cell.length_b   1.000
_cell.length_c   1.000
_cell.angle_alpha   90.00
_cell.angle_beta   90.00
_cell.angle_gamma   90.00
#
_symmetry.space_group_name_H-M   'P 1'
#
loop_
_entity.id
_entity.type
_entity.pdbx_description
1 polymer ?
#
loop_
_entity_poly.entity_id
_entity_poly.type
_entity_poly.pdbx_seq_one_letter_code
_entity_poly.pdbx_strand_id
1 'polypeptide(L)'
;MTCKVAFIGLGVMGYPMAGYISKGGHNVTVFNRTKSKAEKWIGEYKGKMAETPADAAKDAEYIFTCVGNDNDLREVTFGDKGAFKTIKKGAVYIDNTTASAKIAREIYDYAKKNGFGALDAPVSGGQAGAENGALTVMIGGDQADFDKAKDKIDCYSKKMKLLGDAGCGQLAKMVNQICIAGLVQGLSEGINFGMKAGLNMEDVIEVISKGAAQSWQMENRYKTMIDDKFDFGFAVDWMRKDLKIAMDEAKNNGSLLPVTELVDKFYGEVQGLGGNRWDTSSLIKRFRK
;
A
#
# COMPACT_ATOMS: atom_id res chain seq x y z
N MET A 1 -6.99 6.76 24.75
CA MET A 1 -6.16 6.01 25.71
C MET A 1 -4.86 5.59 25.04
N THR A 2 -3.74 5.61 25.75
CA THR A 2 -2.44 5.12 25.23
C THR A 2 -2.45 3.60 25.16
N CYS A 3 -2.14 3.02 23.99
CA CYS A 3 -2.06 1.58 23.77
C CYS A 3 -0.63 1.16 23.40
N LYS A 4 -0.33 -0.12 23.58
CA LYS A 4 0.92 -0.74 23.11
C LYS A 4 0.71 -1.23 21.67
N VAL A 5 1.52 -0.74 20.75
CA VAL A 5 1.41 -1.03 19.32
C VAL A 5 2.72 -1.63 18.82
N ALA A 6 2.64 -2.72 18.05
CA ALA A 6 3.74 -3.20 17.23
C ALA A 6 3.56 -2.71 15.79
N PHE A 7 4.63 -2.26 15.13
CA PHE A 7 4.62 -1.97 13.71
C PHE A 7 5.77 -2.69 13.01
N ILE A 8 5.42 -3.58 12.08
CA ILE A 8 6.33 -4.50 11.39
C ILE A 8 6.42 -4.09 9.92
N GLY A 9 7.61 -3.67 9.50
CA GLY A 9 7.88 -3.21 8.14
C GLY A 9 7.92 -1.69 8.02
N LEU A 10 9.15 -1.14 7.98
CA LEU A 10 9.45 0.29 7.86
C LEU A 10 9.90 0.63 6.43
N GLY A 11 9.09 0.24 5.45
CA GLY A 11 9.22 0.68 4.07
C GLY A 11 8.79 2.14 3.90
N VAL A 12 8.72 2.60 2.64
CA VAL A 12 8.30 3.96 2.27
C VAL A 12 6.95 4.33 2.90
N MET A 13 6.04 3.36 3.01
CA MET A 13 4.72 3.55 3.59
C MET A 13 4.72 3.35 5.11
N GLY A 14 5.28 2.23 5.59
CA GLY A 14 5.20 1.84 7.00
C GLY A 14 5.98 2.75 7.94
N TYR A 15 7.08 3.34 7.48
CA TYR A 15 7.91 4.25 8.29
C TYR A 15 7.14 5.47 8.80
N PRO A 16 6.49 6.28 7.93
CA PRO A 16 5.67 7.40 8.37
C PRO A 16 4.39 6.97 9.09
N MET A 17 3.74 5.86 8.70
CA MET A 17 2.53 5.36 9.38
C MET A 17 2.82 5.03 10.85
N ALA A 18 3.89 4.29 11.13
CA ALA A 18 4.34 4.01 12.50
C ALA A 18 4.64 5.32 13.27
N GLY A 19 5.23 6.30 12.60
CA GLY A 19 5.52 7.63 13.15
C GLY A 19 4.25 8.38 13.56
N TYR A 20 3.20 8.34 12.74
CA TYR A 20 1.92 8.96 13.07
C TYR A 20 1.23 8.29 14.24
N ILE A 21 1.27 6.96 14.35
CA ILE A 21 0.76 6.24 15.52
C ILE A 21 1.51 6.66 16.79
N SER A 22 2.83 6.81 16.72
CA SER A 22 3.64 7.32 17.86
C SER A 22 3.27 8.76 18.23
N LYS A 23 3.11 9.65 17.22
CA LYS A 23 2.65 11.03 17.43
C LYS A 23 1.23 11.10 18.01
N GLY A 24 0.38 10.11 17.71
CA GLY A 24 -0.94 9.93 18.30
C GLY A 24 -0.94 9.52 19.78
N GLY A 25 0.25 9.40 20.40
CA GLY A 25 0.42 9.14 21.82
C GLY A 25 0.44 7.66 22.20
N HIS A 26 0.62 6.76 21.24
CA HIS A 26 0.73 5.32 21.50
C HIS A 26 2.19 4.89 21.72
N ASN A 27 2.36 3.81 22.48
CA ASN A 27 3.67 3.20 22.74
C ASN A 27 4.02 2.24 21.60
N VAL A 28 4.80 2.69 20.64
CA VAL A 28 5.13 1.92 19.43
C VAL A 28 6.43 1.15 19.59
N THR A 29 6.40 -0.14 19.28
CA THR A 29 7.58 -0.99 19.11
C THR A 29 7.67 -1.38 17.64
N VAL A 30 8.76 -1.00 16.96
CA VAL A 30 8.94 -1.25 15.54
C VAL A 30 9.87 -2.44 15.29
N PHE A 31 9.62 -3.12 14.18
CA PHE A 31 10.55 -4.11 13.61
C PHE A 31 10.73 -3.87 12.12
N ASN A 32 11.96 -4.01 11.64
CA ASN A 32 12.24 -4.06 10.20
C ASN A 32 13.40 -5.01 9.92
N ARG A 33 13.29 -5.80 8.85
CA ARG A 33 14.34 -6.74 8.39
C ARG A 33 15.71 -6.06 8.24
N THR A 34 15.73 -4.85 7.68
CA THR A 34 16.93 -3.99 7.65
C THR A 34 16.96 -3.16 8.94
N LYS A 35 17.80 -3.57 9.90
CA LYS A 35 17.86 -3.00 11.25
C LYS A 35 18.10 -1.49 11.27
N SER A 36 18.96 -0.97 10.39
CA SER A 36 19.26 0.46 10.31
C SER A 36 18.02 1.35 10.07
N LYS A 37 16.96 0.83 9.44
CA LYS A 37 15.70 1.56 9.30
C LYS A 37 14.95 1.69 10.62
N ALA A 38 14.99 0.67 11.47
CA ALA A 38 14.39 0.74 12.80
C ALA A 38 15.21 1.65 13.73
N GLU A 39 16.54 1.60 13.63
CA GLU A 39 17.44 2.51 14.35
C GLU A 39 17.20 3.97 13.96
N LYS A 40 17.06 4.25 12.65
CA LYS A 40 16.70 5.58 12.18
C LYS A 40 15.35 6.02 12.74
N TRP A 41 14.34 5.13 12.70
CA TRP A 41 12.99 5.45 13.15
C TRP A 41 12.94 5.84 14.64
N ILE A 42 13.62 5.10 15.54
CA ILE A 42 13.69 5.43 16.98
C ILE A 42 14.50 6.71 17.27
N GLY A 43 15.34 7.15 16.35
CA GLY A 43 16.02 8.44 16.39
C GLY A 43 15.11 9.63 16.06
N GLU A 44 14.03 9.40 15.33
CA GLU A 44 13.09 10.43 14.87
C GLU A 44 11.77 10.43 15.67
N TYR A 45 11.32 9.27 16.12
CA TYR A 45 10.04 9.08 16.81
C TYR A 45 10.21 8.44 18.18
N LYS A 46 9.26 8.72 19.07
CA LYS A 46 9.22 8.05 20.39
C LYS A 46 8.79 6.58 20.20
N GLY A 47 9.61 5.66 20.68
CA GLY A 47 9.27 4.24 20.62
C GLY A 47 10.45 3.35 20.91
N LYS A 48 10.30 2.07 20.62
CA LYS A 48 11.31 1.04 20.78
C LYS A 48 11.48 0.27 19.48
N MET A 49 12.62 -0.38 19.31
CA MET A 49 12.79 -1.38 18.27
C MET A 49 12.89 -2.79 18.88
N ALA A 50 12.48 -3.78 18.11
CA ALA A 50 12.58 -5.20 18.45
C ALA A 50 13.51 -5.92 17.45
N GLU A 51 14.08 -7.04 17.88
CA GLU A 51 14.98 -7.85 17.02
C GLU A 51 14.19 -8.81 16.10
N THR A 52 12.95 -9.16 16.47
CA THR A 52 12.08 -10.04 15.68
C THR A 52 10.64 -9.52 15.66
N PRO A 53 9.82 -9.93 14.67
CA PRO A 53 8.37 -9.67 14.69
C PRO A 53 7.69 -10.20 15.97
N ALA A 54 8.11 -11.38 16.45
CA ALA A 54 7.59 -11.96 17.70
C ALA A 54 7.90 -11.07 18.92
N ASP A 55 9.13 -10.54 19.02
CA ASP A 55 9.50 -9.63 20.12
C ASP A 55 8.69 -8.33 20.06
N ALA A 56 8.43 -7.80 18.86
CA ALA A 56 7.59 -6.62 18.69
C ALA A 56 6.15 -6.87 19.14
N ALA A 57 5.59 -8.03 18.81
CA ALA A 57 4.20 -8.38 19.07
C ALA A 57 3.89 -8.79 20.51
N LYS A 58 4.91 -9.25 21.29
CA LYS A 58 4.77 -9.91 22.59
C LYS A 58 3.85 -9.20 23.58
N ASP A 59 3.94 -7.88 23.64
CA ASP A 59 3.14 -7.08 24.59
C ASP A 59 2.15 -6.12 23.90
N ALA A 60 2.04 -6.22 22.59
CA ALA A 60 1.21 -5.33 21.79
C ALA A 60 -0.29 -5.69 21.89
N GLU A 61 -1.12 -4.67 21.95
CA GLU A 61 -2.57 -4.76 21.84
C GLU A 61 -3.02 -4.67 20.37
N TYR A 62 -2.22 -3.95 19.56
CA TYR A 62 -2.43 -3.78 18.12
C TYR A 62 -1.12 -4.06 17.39
N ILE A 63 -1.19 -4.90 16.37
CA ILE A 63 -0.03 -5.30 15.56
C ILE A 63 -0.29 -4.91 14.12
N PHE A 64 0.49 -3.95 13.62
CA PHE A 64 0.44 -3.49 12.24
C PHE A 64 1.55 -4.12 11.41
N THR A 65 1.22 -4.49 10.17
CA THR A 65 2.21 -4.92 9.17
C THR A 65 2.10 -4.06 7.90
N CYS A 66 3.24 -3.75 7.29
CA CYS A 66 3.31 -3.15 5.97
C CYS A 66 4.58 -3.64 5.27
N VAL A 67 4.49 -4.77 4.58
CA VAL A 67 5.62 -5.48 3.96
C VAL A 67 5.43 -5.61 2.43
N GLY A 68 6.22 -6.43 1.75
CA GLY A 68 6.28 -6.41 0.30
C GLY A 68 5.19 -7.20 -0.42
N ASN A 69 4.84 -8.39 0.09
CA ASN A 69 3.99 -9.37 -0.61
C ASN A 69 3.50 -10.47 0.35
N ASP A 70 2.76 -11.47 -0.18
CA ASP A 70 2.23 -12.62 0.57
C ASP A 70 3.32 -13.43 1.29
N ASN A 71 4.48 -13.64 0.66
CA ASN A 71 5.57 -14.41 1.26
C ASN A 71 6.20 -13.65 2.44
N ASP A 72 6.45 -12.35 2.28
CA ASP A 72 6.91 -11.50 3.37
C ASP A 72 5.89 -11.49 4.53
N LEU A 73 4.58 -11.46 4.23
CA LEU A 73 3.53 -11.57 5.25
C LEU A 73 3.60 -12.90 5.99
N ARG A 74 3.71 -14.02 5.28
CA ARG A 74 3.86 -15.34 5.93
C ARG A 74 5.07 -15.40 6.83
N GLU A 75 6.19 -14.87 6.38
CA GLU A 75 7.43 -14.86 7.17
C GLU A 75 7.26 -14.05 8.46
N VAL A 76 6.73 -12.83 8.39
CA VAL A 76 6.60 -11.96 9.59
C VAL A 76 5.45 -12.34 10.50
N THR A 77 4.50 -13.16 10.05
CA THR A 77 3.35 -13.64 10.86
C THR A 77 3.53 -15.06 11.35
N PHE A 78 3.64 -16.03 10.45
CA PHE A 78 3.67 -17.47 10.74
C PHE A 78 5.08 -18.04 10.92
N GLY A 79 6.12 -17.37 10.39
CA GLY A 79 7.51 -17.81 10.44
C GLY A 79 7.99 -18.12 11.87
N ASP A 80 9.14 -18.75 12.02
CA ASP A 80 9.67 -19.18 13.35
C ASP A 80 9.83 -18.04 14.35
N LYS A 81 10.11 -16.82 13.85
CA LYS A 81 10.20 -15.58 14.62
C LYS A 81 9.05 -14.62 14.31
N GLY A 82 7.96 -15.13 13.73
CA GLY A 82 6.79 -14.37 13.32
C GLY A 82 5.95 -13.89 14.51
N ALA A 83 5.22 -12.80 14.28
CA ALA A 83 4.41 -12.13 15.29
C ALA A 83 3.38 -13.04 15.98
N PHE A 84 2.85 -14.02 15.27
CA PHE A 84 1.81 -14.92 15.80
C PHE A 84 2.32 -15.95 16.80
N LYS A 85 3.64 -16.06 17.00
CA LYS A 85 4.23 -16.86 18.08
C LYS A 85 3.98 -16.27 19.48
N THR A 86 3.76 -14.96 19.56
CA THR A 86 3.67 -14.22 20.84
C THR A 86 2.45 -13.31 20.94
N ILE A 87 1.67 -13.16 19.87
CA ILE A 87 0.45 -12.33 19.87
C ILE A 87 -0.52 -12.80 20.96
N LYS A 88 -1.09 -11.84 21.68
CA LYS A 88 -2.00 -12.13 22.79
C LYS A 88 -3.43 -12.34 22.32
N LYS A 89 -4.17 -13.16 23.06
CA LYS A 89 -5.63 -13.24 22.89
C LYS A 89 -6.25 -11.86 23.14
N GLY A 90 -7.22 -11.50 22.30
CA GLY A 90 -7.90 -10.20 22.34
C GLY A 90 -7.17 -9.06 21.66
N ALA A 91 -5.89 -9.24 21.24
CA ALA A 91 -5.20 -8.27 20.39
C ALA A 91 -5.84 -8.17 19.02
N VAL A 92 -5.54 -7.11 18.26
CA VAL A 92 -5.99 -6.94 16.87
C VAL A 92 -4.77 -6.84 15.96
N TYR A 93 -4.71 -7.69 14.96
CA TYR A 93 -3.74 -7.64 13.87
C TYR A 93 -4.30 -6.84 12.71
N ILE A 94 -3.55 -5.90 12.15
CA ILE A 94 -3.93 -5.01 11.05
C ILE A 94 -2.86 -5.09 9.96
N ASP A 95 -3.24 -5.56 8.79
CA ASP A 95 -2.33 -5.67 7.65
C ASP A 95 -2.54 -4.56 6.64
N ASN A 96 -1.58 -3.64 6.55
CA ASN A 96 -1.57 -2.57 5.56
C ASN A 96 -0.83 -2.95 4.25
N THR A 97 -0.35 -4.16 4.14
CA THR A 97 0.31 -4.66 2.92
C THR A 97 -0.71 -4.79 1.79
N THR A 98 -0.32 -4.44 0.56
CA THR A 98 -1.06 -4.88 -0.62
C THR A 98 -0.68 -6.32 -0.95
N ALA A 99 -1.60 -7.23 -0.67
CA ALA A 99 -1.43 -8.68 -0.76
C ALA A 99 -2.66 -9.35 -1.40
N SER A 100 -2.68 -10.67 -1.50
CA SER A 100 -3.84 -11.39 -2.01
C SER A 100 -4.97 -11.45 -0.97
N ALA A 101 -6.23 -11.50 -1.44
CA ALA A 101 -7.36 -11.79 -0.57
C ALA A 101 -7.26 -13.19 0.07
N LYS A 102 -6.51 -14.10 -0.57
CA LYS A 102 -6.26 -15.45 -0.05
C LYS A 102 -5.45 -15.40 1.25
N ILE A 103 -4.33 -14.67 1.29
CA ILE A 103 -3.53 -14.56 2.52
C ILE A 103 -4.28 -13.80 3.61
N ALA A 104 -5.08 -12.78 3.26
CA ALA A 104 -5.92 -12.07 4.22
C ALA A 104 -6.90 -13.01 4.92
N ARG A 105 -7.56 -13.87 4.18
CA ARG A 105 -8.47 -14.91 4.74
C ARG A 105 -7.72 -15.97 5.55
N GLU A 106 -6.55 -16.43 5.10
CA GLU A 106 -5.68 -17.35 5.84
C GLU A 106 -5.30 -16.78 7.21
N ILE A 107 -4.90 -15.53 7.26
CA ILE A 107 -4.57 -14.81 8.50
C ILE A 107 -5.79 -14.65 9.40
N TYR A 108 -6.94 -14.26 8.84
CA TYR A 108 -8.18 -14.12 9.57
C TYR A 108 -8.63 -15.44 10.21
N ASP A 109 -8.63 -16.53 9.45
CA ASP A 109 -9.00 -17.86 9.96
C ASP A 109 -8.08 -18.32 11.10
N TYR A 110 -6.79 -18.06 10.96
CA TYR A 110 -5.82 -18.35 12.02
C TYR A 110 -6.09 -17.50 13.26
N ALA A 111 -6.35 -16.21 13.09
CA ALA A 111 -6.64 -15.27 14.18
C ALA A 111 -7.88 -15.72 14.99
N LYS A 112 -8.95 -16.10 14.31
CA LYS A 112 -10.20 -16.59 14.92
C LYS A 112 -9.95 -17.85 15.75
N LYS A 113 -9.17 -18.79 15.23
CA LYS A 113 -8.82 -20.03 15.95
C LYS A 113 -7.98 -19.79 17.20
N ASN A 114 -7.19 -18.72 17.20
CA ASN A 114 -6.25 -18.39 18.28
C ASN A 114 -6.75 -17.27 19.22
N GLY A 115 -7.95 -16.74 18.97
CA GLY A 115 -8.63 -15.79 19.88
C GLY A 115 -8.12 -14.36 19.81
N PHE A 116 -7.65 -13.89 18.65
CA PHE A 116 -7.34 -12.49 18.36
C PHE A 116 -8.05 -12.01 17.10
N GLY A 117 -8.17 -10.69 16.93
CA GLY A 117 -8.81 -10.09 15.76
C GLY A 117 -7.84 -9.92 14.59
N ALA A 118 -8.36 -9.89 13.35
CA ALA A 118 -7.56 -9.61 12.17
C ALA A 118 -8.33 -8.76 11.15
N LEU A 119 -7.65 -7.74 10.61
CA LEU A 119 -8.14 -6.85 9.57
C LEU A 119 -7.14 -6.81 8.41
N ASP A 120 -7.60 -6.97 7.18
CA ASP A 120 -6.86 -6.57 6.00
C ASP A 120 -7.20 -5.11 5.69
N ALA A 121 -6.19 -4.26 5.67
CA ALA A 121 -6.34 -2.80 5.64
C ALA A 121 -5.36 -2.12 4.67
N PRO A 122 -5.25 -2.58 3.42
CA PRO A 122 -4.35 -1.95 2.45
C PRO A 122 -4.67 -0.48 2.24
N VAL A 123 -3.64 0.28 1.87
CA VAL A 123 -3.68 1.73 1.80
C VAL A 123 -3.51 2.28 0.38
N SER A 124 -4.03 3.48 0.14
CA SER A 124 -3.82 4.24 -1.08
C SER A 124 -3.52 5.71 -0.75
N GLY A 125 -2.70 6.36 -1.59
CA GLY A 125 -2.25 7.75 -1.42
C GLY A 125 -0.76 7.92 -1.72
N GLY A 126 -0.03 6.80 -1.95
CA GLY A 126 1.40 6.79 -2.25
C GLY A 126 2.26 7.34 -1.11
N GLN A 127 3.54 7.57 -1.40
CA GLN A 127 4.51 8.09 -0.44
C GLN A 127 4.04 9.41 0.17
N ALA A 128 3.62 10.37 -0.65
CA ALA A 128 3.15 11.68 -0.18
C ALA A 128 1.95 11.57 0.77
N GLY A 129 0.99 10.65 0.48
CA GLY A 129 -0.14 10.39 1.38
C GLY A 129 0.31 9.82 2.72
N ALA A 130 1.31 8.94 2.73
CA ALA A 130 1.86 8.38 3.96
C ALA A 130 2.62 9.42 4.79
N GLU A 131 3.48 10.22 4.15
CA GLU A 131 4.26 11.28 4.78
C GLU A 131 3.39 12.41 5.37
N ASN A 132 2.22 12.65 4.77
CA ASN A 132 1.27 13.66 5.23
C ASN A 132 0.18 13.12 6.18
N GLY A 133 0.21 11.83 6.55
CA GLY A 133 -0.84 11.21 7.38
C GLY A 133 -2.22 11.25 6.72
N ALA A 134 -2.29 11.17 5.40
CA ALA A 134 -3.49 11.41 4.61
C ALA A 134 -3.83 10.24 3.66
N LEU A 135 -3.60 9.01 4.13
CA LEU A 135 -3.92 7.81 3.37
C LEU A 135 -5.42 7.53 3.33
N THR A 136 -5.87 6.82 2.31
CA THR A 136 -7.17 6.13 2.33
C THR A 136 -6.94 4.66 2.65
N VAL A 137 -7.79 4.08 3.51
CA VAL A 137 -7.64 2.71 4.01
C VAL A 137 -8.89 1.92 3.67
N MET A 138 -8.72 0.82 2.94
CA MET A 138 -9.77 -0.11 2.55
C MET A 138 -9.71 -1.31 3.48
N ILE A 139 -10.77 -1.56 4.27
CA ILE A 139 -10.70 -2.51 5.38
C ILE A 139 -11.66 -3.68 5.14
N GLY A 140 -11.16 -4.89 5.38
CA GLY A 140 -11.94 -6.12 5.46
C GLY A 140 -11.74 -6.79 6.82
N GLY A 141 -12.80 -7.44 7.34
CA GLY A 141 -12.81 -8.15 8.61
C GLY A 141 -14.02 -7.86 9.47
N ASP A 142 -13.96 -8.21 10.75
CA ASP A 142 -15.09 -8.04 11.66
C ASP A 142 -15.29 -6.59 12.10
N GLN A 143 -16.55 -6.15 12.20
CA GLN A 143 -16.92 -4.81 12.70
C GLN A 143 -16.36 -4.54 14.11
N ALA A 144 -16.41 -5.53 15.00
CA ALA A 144 -15.90 -5.38 16.37
C ALA A 144 -14.41 -5.10 16.44
N ASP A 145 -13.60 -5.72 15.55
CA ASP A 145 -12.17 -5.50 15.48
C ASP A 145 -11.85 -4.18 14.79
N PHE A 146 -12.62 -3.78 13.78
CA PHE A 146 -12.55 -2.45 13.18
C PHE A 146 -12.82 -1.35 14.22
N ASP A 147 -13.88 -1.48 15.03
CA ASP A 147 -14.25 -0.49 16.05
C ASP A 147 -13.14 -0.31 17.10
N LYS A 148 -12.40 -1.36 17.45
CA LYS A 148 -11.23 -1.29 18.34
C LYS A 148 -10.03 -0.62 17.68
N ALA A 149 -9.80 -0.84 16.38
CA ALA A 149 -8.59 -0.41 15.67
C ALA A 149 -8.70 0.99 15.04
N LYS A 150 -9.91 1.48 14.77
CA LYS A 150 -10.15 2.65 13.93
C LYS A 150 -9.41 3.91 14.35
N ASP A 151 -9.31 4.22 15.65
CA ASP A 151 -8.62 5.40 16.17
C ASP A 151 -7.09 5.33 16.01
N LYS A 152 -6.51 4.11 15.88
CA LYS A 152 -5.10 3.91 15.56
C LYS A 152 -4.85 4.05 14.06
N ILE A 153 -5.78 3.57 13.24
CA ILE A 153 -5.76 3.73 11.78
C ILE A 153 -5.98 5.20 11.40
N ASP A 154 -6.80 5.93 12.16
CA ASP A 154 -7.07 7.36 11.96
C ASP A 154 -5.83 8.24 12.11
N CYS A 155 -4.85 7.80 12.90
CA CYS A 155 -3.58 8.53 13.06
C CYS A 155 -2.87 8.84 11.73
N TYR A 156 -2.99 7.97 10.71
CA TYR A 156 -2.32 8.11 9.41
C TYR A 156 -3.28 8.16 8.21
N SER A 157 -4.58 8.22 8.46
CA SER A 157 -5.57 8.18 7.39
C SER A 157 -6.47 9.43 7.36
N LYS A 158 -6.82 9.87 6.16
CA LYS A 158 -7.87 10.88 5.93
C LYS A 158 -9.25 10.27 5.68
N LYS A 159 -9.29 8.98 5.34
CA LYS A 159 -10.52 8.22 5.06
C LYS A 159 -10.27 6.75 5.25
N MET A 160 -11.14 6.09 5.99
CA MET A 160 -11.16 4.63 6.11
C MET A 160 -12.59 4.12 6.02
N LYS A 161 -12.76 2.88 5.59
CA LYS A 161 -14.06 2.22 5.59
C LYS A 161 -13.90 0.71 5.68
N LEU A 162 -14.69 0.08 6.56
CA LEU A 162 -14.93 -1.36 6.52
C LEU A 162 -15.82 -1.67 5.33
N LEU A 163 -15.38 -2.56 4.44
CA LEU A 163 -16.01 -2.85 3.14
C LEU A 163 -16.67 -4.23 3.08
N GLY A 164 -16.50 -5.02 4.13
CA GLY A 164 -17.04 -6.36 4.25
C GLY A 164 -16.12 -7.28 5.02
N ASP A 165 -16.33 -8.59 4.85
CA ASP A 165 -15.57 -9.64 5.51
C ASP A 165 -14.08 -9.64 5.14
N ALA A 166 -13.29 -10.50 5.79
CA ALA A 166 -11.87 -10.65 5.54
C ALA A 166 -11.55 -10.90 4.05
N GLY A 167 -10.59 -10.14 3.53
CA GLY A 167 -10.21 -10.09 2.12
C GLY A 167 -10.91 -8.97 1.32
N CYS A 168 -12.00 -8.36 1.82
CA CYS A 168 -12.68 -7.28 1.11
C CYS A 168 -11.84 -6.00 1.00
N GLY A 169 -10.96 -5.72 1.96
CA GLY A 169 -9.98 -4.65 1.86
C GLY A 169 -9.01 -4.86 0.70
N GLN A 170 -8.45 -6.08 0.59
CA GLN A 170 -7.54 -6.43 -0.52
C GLN A 170 -8.26 -6.42 -1.87
N LEU A 171 -9.50 -6.93 -1.95
CA LEU A 171 -10.31 -6.86 -3.18
C LEU A 171 -10.57 -5.41 -3.59
N ALA A 172 -10.91 -4.52 -2.65
CA ALA A 172 -11.07 -3.10 -2.93
C ALA A 172 -9.75 -2.45 -3.38
N LYS A 173 -8.61 -2.87 -2.81
CA LYS A 173 -7.30 -2.42 -3.29
C LYS A 173 -7.02 -2.89 -4.72
N MET A 174 -7.43 -4.10 -5.11
CA MET A 174 -7.31 -4.56 -6.51
C MET A 174 -8.13 -3.68 -7.45
N VAL A 175 -9.37 -3.32 -7.10
CA VAL A 175 -10.18 -2.36 -7.87
C VAL A 175 -9.42 -1.04 -8.05
N ASN A 176 -8.84 -0.51 -6.97
CA ASN A 176 -8.04 0.72 -7.02
C ASN A 176 -6.85 0.59 -7.99
N GLN A 177 -6.11 -0.53 -7.97
CA GLN A 177 -4.93 -0.73 -8.82
C GLN A 177 -5.31 -0.92 -10.29
N ILE A 178 -6.39 -1.63 -10.59
CA ILE A 178 -6.97 -1.76 -11.93
C ILE A 178 -7.28 -0.36 -12.51
N CYS A 179 -7.98 0.48 -11.73
CA CYS A 179 -8.30 1.86 -12.15
C CYS A 179 -7.04 2.68 -12.41
N ILE A 180 -6.06 2.66 -11.50
CA ILE A 180 -4.81 3.42 -11.65
C ILE A 180 -4.05 2.98 -12.89
N ALA A 181 -3.94 1.69 -13.17
CA ALA A 181 -3.21 1.19 -14.34
C ALA A 181 -3.76 1.75 -15.64
N GLY A 182 -5.07 1.63 -15.89
CA GLY A 182 -5.70 2.15 -17.08
C GLY A 182 -5.60 3.68 -17.19
N LEU A 183 -5.79 4.37 -16.07
CA LEU A 183 -5.75 5.82 -15.99
C LEU A 183 -4.35 6.37 -16.31
N VAL A 184 -3.29 5.80 -15.73
CA VAL A 184 -1.90 6.26 -15.99
C VAL A 184 -1.49 5.97 -17.44
N GLN A 185 -1.92 4.85 -18.02
CA GLN A 185 -1.68 4.57 -19.43
C GLN A 185 -2.37 5.60 -20.34
N GLY A 186 -3.66 5.88 -20.11
CA GLY A 186 -4.39 6.89 -20.88
C GLY A 186 -3.78 8.29 -20.75
N LEU A 187 -3.35 8.67 -19.56
CA LEU A 187 -2.63 9.94 -19.34
C LEU A 187 -1.29 9.99 -20.09
N SER A 188 -0.54 8.87 -20.11
CA SER A 188 0.74 8.76 -20.84
C SER A 188 0.55 8.95 -22.34
N GLU A 189 -0.47 8.34 -22.92
CA GLU A 189 -0.84 8.50 -24.32
C GLU A 189 -1.28 9.93 -24.63
N GLY A 190 -2.15 10.51 -23.80
CA GLY A 190 -2.66 11.86 -23.96
C GLY A 190 -1.55 12.92 -23.91
N ILE A 191 -0.63 12.82 -22.93
CA ILE A 191 0.53 13.73 -22.87
C ILE A 191 1.42 13.56 -24.09
N ASN A 192 1.78 12.33 -24.48
CA ASN A 192 2.60 12.09 -25.66
C ASN A 192 1.93 12.61 -26.94
N PHE A 193 0.63 12.37 -27.12
CA PHE A 193 -0.14 12.89 -28.25
C PHE A 193 -0.08 14.43 -28.32
N GLY A 194 -0.36 15.12 -27.20
CA GLY A 194 -0.36 16.57 -27.15
C GLY A 194 1.02 17.16 -27.46
N MET A 195 2.10 16.57 -26.91
CA MET A 195 3.48 16.98 -27.21
C MET A 195 3.80 16.80 -28.70
N LYS A 196 3.40 15.71 -29.34
CA LYS A 196 3.60 15.46 -30.77
C LYS A 196 2.75 16.38 -31.65
N ALA A 197 1.59 16.83 -31.16
CA ALA A 197 0.74 17.83 -31.82
C ALA A 197 1.23 19.28 -31.63
N GLY A 198 2.32 19.49 -30.88
CA GLY A 198 2.88 20.83 -30.63
C GLY A 198 2.12 21.66 -29.60
N LEU A 199 1.30 21.01 -28.75
CA LEU A 199 0.58 21.71 -27.68
C LEU A 199 1.49 21.96 -26.48
N ASN A 200 1.26 23.09 -25.78
CA ASN A 200 1.80 23.30 -24.45
C ASN A 200 1.04 22.43 -23.47
N MET A 201 1.66 21.35 -22.98
CA MET A 201 1.00 20.39 -22.13
C MET A 201 0.68 20.92 -20.73
N GLU A 202 1.37 21.94 -20.23
CA GLU A 202 1.01 22.58 -18.97
C GLU A 202 -0.35 23.28 -19.10
N ASP A 203 -0.55 24.05 -20.16
CA ASP A 203 -1.80 24.77 -20.42
C ASP A 203 -2.96 23.78 -20.66
N VAL A 204 -2.68 22.69 -21.42
CA VAL A 204 -3.69 21.66 -21.65
C VAL A 204 -4.13 21.01 -20.34
N ILE A 205 -3.19 20.59 -19.49
CA ILE A 205 -3.50 19.96 -18.21
C ILE A 205 -4.22 20.93 -17.26
N GLU A 206 -3.83 22.22 -17.23
CA GLU A 206 -4.54 23.22 -16.44
C GLU A 206 -6.04 23.23 -16.74
N VAL A 207 -6.40 23.19 -18.01
CA VAL A 207 -7.81 23.19 -18.45
C VAL A 207 -8.49 21.86 -18.18
N ILE A 208 -7.93 20.75 -18.68
CA ILE A 208 -8.64 19.46 -18.65
C ILE A 208 -8.70 18.84 -17.25
N SER A 209 -7.79 19.26 -16.33
CA SER A 209 -7.83 18.81 -14.93
C SER A 209 -9.05 19.33 -14.15
N LYS A 210 -9.82 20.28 -14.69
CA LYS A 210 -11.08 20.78 -14.12
C LYS A 210 -12.32 20.16 -14.77
N GLY A 211 -12.12 19.29 -15.77
CA GLY A 211 -13.18 18.60 -16.50
C GLY A 211 -13.29 17.12 -16.15
N ALA A 212 -14.05 16.39 -16.96
CA ALA A 212 -14.37 14.97 -16.74
C ALA A 212 -13.14 14.03 -16.83
N ALA A 213 -12.02 14.47 -17.42
CA ALA A 213 -10.79 13.70 -17.50
C ALA A 213 -9.90 13.82 -16.26
N GLN A 214 -10.30 14.64 -15.26
CA GLN A 214 -9.54 14.89 -14.05
C GLN A 214 -9.18 13.60 -13.33
N SER A 215 -7.96 13.57 -12.80
CA SER A 215 -7.52 12.52 -11.90
C SER A 215 -6.38 13.00 -11.01
N TRP A 216 -6.21 12.34 -9.85
CA TRP A 216 -5.06 12.61 -9.00
C TRP A 216 -3.73 12.44 -9.74
N GLN A 217 -3.63 11.44 -10.62
CA GLN A 217 -2.42 11.19 -11.42
C GLN A 217 -2.14 12.34 -12.39
N MET A 218 -3.19 12.86 -13.04
CA MET A 218 -3.07 14.02 -13.91
C MET A 218 -2.51 15.22 -13.13
N GLU A 219 -3.10 15.57 -11.99
CA GLU A 219 -2.71 16.75 -11.21
C GLU A 219 -1.31 16.63 -10.56
N ASN A 220 -0.90 15.41 -10.18
CA ASN A 220 0.31 15.20 -9.38
C ASN A 220 1.47 14.55 -10.13
N ARG A 221 1.30 14.14 -11.40
CA ARG A 221 2.33 13.43 -12.17
C ARG A 221 2.68 14.07 -13.51
N TYR A 222 1.80 14.88 -14.08
CA TYR A 222 2.01 15.39 -15.44
C TYR A 222 3.36 16.11 -15.63
N LYS A 223 3.78 16.95 -14.68
CA LYS A 223 5.05 17.68 -14.75
C LYS A 223 6.24 16.73 -14.83
N THR A 224 6.31 15.79 -13.90
CA THR A 224 7.40 14.80 -13.89
C THR A 224 7.36 13.86 -15.11
N MET A 225 6.17 13.60 -15.67
CA MET A 225 6.04 12.88 -16.93
C MET A 225 6.57 13.68 -18.11
N ILE A 226 6.32 14.98 -18.18
CA ILE A 226 6.87 15.90 -19.19
C ILE A 226 8.39 16.01 -19.04
N ASP A 227 8.88 16.21 -17.82
CA ASP A 227 10.28 16.40 -17.46
C ASP A 227 11.13 15.10 -17.48
N ASP A 228 10.53 13.95 -17.76
CA ASP A 228 11.22 12.66 -17.78
C ASP A 228 11.84 12.22 -16.44
N LYS A 229 11.18 12.56 -15.31
CA LYS A 229 11.66 12.30 -13.94
C LYS A 229 10.80 11.25 -13.24
N PHE A 230 11.37 10.11 -12.82
CA PHE A 230 10.62 8.98 -12.28
C PHE A 230 11.23 8.33 -11.04
N ASP A 231 12.32 8.86 -10.48
CA ASP A 231 13.03 8.29 -9.31
C ASP A 231 12.33 8.63 -7.98
N PHE A 232 11.03 8.34 -7.91
CA PHE A 232 10.17 8.60 -6.75
C PHE A 232 8.91 7.73 -6.79
N GLY A 233 8.07 7.88 -5.80
CA GLY A 233 6.68 7.42 -5.78
C GLY A 233 6.52 5.89 -5.67
N PHE A 234 5.71 5.33 -6.57
CA PHE A 234 5.29 3.93 -6.53
C PHE A 234 5.94 3.12 -7.66
N ALA A 235 6.88 2.25 -7.30
CA ALA A 235 7.72 1.53 -8.24
C ALA A 235 6.92 0.60 -9.16
N VAL A 236 7.35 0.52 -10.43
CA VAL A 236 6.83 -0.39 -11.46
C VAL A 236 6.79 -1.84 -10.97
N ASP A 237 7.83 -2.34 -10.29
CA ASP A 237 7.85 -3.71 -9.73
C ASP A 237 6.66 -3.97 -8.80
N TRP A 238 6.30 -3.01 -7.96
CA TRP A 238 5.18 -3.14 -7.05
C TRP A 238 3.83 -3.05 -7.76
N MET A 239 3.72 -2.20 -8.79
CA MET A 239 2.50 -2.14 -9.59
C MET A 239 2.28 -3.46 -10.33
N ARG A 240 3.30 -4.04 -10.96
CA ARG A 240 3.21 -5.34 -11.62
C ARG A 240 2.82 -6.46 -10.66
N LYS A 241 3.37 -6.45 -9.45
CA LYS A 241 2.92 -7.36 -8.39
C LYS A 241 1.43 -7.18 -8.10
N ASP A 242 0.96 -5.95 -7.94
CA ASP A 242 -0.44 -5.66 -7.63
C ASP A 242 -1.38 -6.07 -8.78
N LEU A 243 -1.01 -5.78 -10.03
CA LEU A 243 -1.79 -6.20 -11.21
C LEU A 243 -1.82 -7.72 -11.34
N LYS A 244 -0.71 -8.41 -11.04
CA LYS A 244 -0.70 -9.87 -11.02
C LYS A 244 -1.67 -10.43 -9.98
N ILE A 245 -1.72 -9.88 -8.77
CA ILE A 245 -2.69 -10.28 -7.74
C ILE A 245 -4.12 -10.08 -8.25
N ALA A 246 -4.41 -8.94 -8.88
CA ALA A 246 -5.74 -8.66 -9.45
C ALA A 246 -6.11 -9.63 -10.58
N MET A 247 -5.17 -9.94 -11.49
CA MET A 247 -5.40 -10.89 -12.57
C MET A 247 -5.56 -12.33 -12.06
N ASP A 248 -4.85 -12.72 -11.01
CA ASP A 248 -5.02 -14.04 -10.40
C ASP A 248 -6.38 -14.16 -9.70
N GLU A 249 -6.84 -13.11 -9.01
CA GLU A 249 -8.18 -13.08 -8.42
C GLU A 249 -9.28 -13.05 -9.50
N ALA A 250 -9.06 -12.36 -10.62
CA ALA A 250 -10.00 -12.34 -11.76
C ALA A 250 -10.28 -13.74 -12.31
N LYS A 251 -9.29 -14.64 -12.34
CA LYS A 251 -9.48 -16.05 -12.72
C LYS A 251 -10.42 -16.79 -11.76
N ASN A 252 -10.38 -16.44 -10.46
CA ASN A 252 -11.20 -17.08 -9.44
C ASN A 252 -12.65 -16.58 -9.49
N ASN A 253 -12.87 -15.29 -9.77
CA ASN A 253 -14.19 -14.67 -9.77
C ASN A 253 -14.83 -14.52 -11.16
N GLY A 254 -14.14 -14.94 -12.22
CA GLY A 254 -14.63 -14.89 -13.61
C GLY A 254 -14.58 -13.52 -14.28
N SER A 255 -13.91 -12.53 -13.69
CA SER A 255 -13.77 -11.19 -14.28
C SER A 255 -12.81 -11.19 -15.47
N LEU A 256 -13.09 -10.36 -16.47
CA LEU A 256 -12.19 -10.12 -17.60
C LEU A 256 -11.49 -8.77 -17.42
N LEU A 257 -10.16 -8.76 -17.49
CA LEU A 257 -9.32 -7.58 -17.25
C LEU A 257 -8.40 -7.25 -18.46
N PRO A 258 -8.93 -7.11 -19.70
CA PRO A 258 -8.10 -6.98 -20.90
C PRO A 258 -7.20 -5.73 -20.87
N VAL A 259 -7.68 -4.60 -20.34
CA VAL A 259 -6.87 -3.38 -20.20
C VAL A 259 -5.77 -3.57 -19.17
N THR A 260 -6.06 -4.19 -18.03
CA THR A 260 -5.07 -4.46 -16.97
C THR A 260 -3.96 -5.38 -17.49
N GLU A 261 -4.30 -6.43 -18.22
CA GLU A 261 -3.34 -7.36 -18.83
C GLU A 261 -2.43 -6.64 -19.85
N LEU A 262 -3.01 -5.75 -20.65
CA LEU A 262 -2.26 -4.96 -21.63
C LEU A 262 -1.30 -4.00 -20.94
N VAL A 263 -1.76 -3.29 -19.90
CA VAL A 263 -0.95 -2.32 -19.16
C VAL A 263 0.15 -3.02 -18.35
N ASP A 264 -0.09 -4.24 -17.82
CA ASP A 264 0.99 -5.01 -17.18
C ASP A 264 2.11 -5.35 -18.18
N LYS A 265 1.77 -5.73 -19.42
CA LYS A 265 2.79 -5.93 -20.49
C LYS A 265 3.58 -4.65 -20.75
N PHE A 266 2.91 -3.50 -20.78
CA PHE A 266 3.57 -2.20 -20.96
C PHE A 266 4.51 -1.85 -19.81
N TYR A 267 4.15 -2.17 -18.57
CA TYR A 267 5.08 -2.06 -17.44
C TYR A 267 6.27 -3.03 -17.57
N GLY A 268 6.07 -4.20 -18.16
CA GLY A 268 7.17 -5.11 -18.52
C GLY A 268 8.16 -4.48 -19.51
N GLU A 269 7.66 -3.70 -20.49
CA GLU A 269 8.53 -2.95 -21.40
C GLU A 269 9.31 -1.85 -20.66
N VAL A 270 8.69 -1.16 -19.69
CA VAL A 270 9.38 -0.18 -18.84
C VAL A 270 10.48 -0.83 -18.01
N GLN A 271 10.25 -2.04 -17.46
CA GLN A 271 11.31 -2.80 -16.79
C GLN A 271 12.46 -3.13 -17.74
N GLY A 272 12.16 -3.48 -19.00
CA GLY A 272 13.17 -3.70 -20.05
C GLY A 272 14.03 -2.46 -20.37
N LEU A 273 13.53 -1.26 -20.06
CA LEU A 273 14.28 0.01 -20.12
C LEU A 273 15.09 0.31 -18.85
N GLY A 274 15.15 -0.61 -17.89
CA GLY A 274 15.78 -0.41 -16.58
C GLY A 274 14.89 0.25 -15.52
N GLY A 275 13.59 0.43 -15.81
CA GLY A 275 12.64 1.17 -14.99
C GLY A 275 12.00 0.41 -13.84
N ASN A 276 12.62 -0.66 -13.34
CA ASN A 276 12.08 -1.48 -12.25
C ASN A 276 11.64 -0.66 -11.02
N ARG A 277 12.42 0.37 -10.70
CA ARG A 277 12.19 1.22 -9.52
C ARG A 277 11.57 2.56 -9.82
N TRP A 278 11.34 2.88 -11.10
CA TRP A 278 10.68 4.12 -11.49
C TRP A 278 9.21 4.14 -11.06
N ASP A 279 8.69 5.37 -10.85
CA ASP A 279 7.27 5.59 -10.58
C ASP A 279 6.40 5.05 -11.72
N THR A 280 5.21 4.60 -11.40
CA THR A 280 4.24 4.05 -12.37
C THR A 280 3.93 4.99 -13.54
N SER A 281 4.09 6.30 -13.37
CA SER A 281 3.94 7.30 -14.43
C SER A 281 4.99 7.19 -15.54
N SER A 282 6.04 6.37 -15.35
CA SER A 282 7.06 6.07 -16.36
C SER A 282 6.54 5.28 -17.58
N LEU A 283 5.28 4.88 -17.63
CA LEU A 283 4.65 4.34 -18.84
C LEU A 283 4.85 5.22 -20.08
N ILE A 284 4.93 6.53 -19.91
CA ILE A 284 5.20 7.48 -20.99
C ILE A 284 6.57 7.29 -21.65
N LYS A 285 7.56 6.70 -20.95
CA LYS A 285 8.90 6.41 -21.50
C LYS A 285 8.85 5.53 -22.73
N ARG A 286 7.85 4.67 -22.85
CA ARG A 286 7.65 3.77 -23.98
C ARG A 286 7.47 4.51 -25.31
N PHE A 287 7.03 5.76 -25.28
CA PHE A 287 6.81 6.62 -26.46
C PHE A 287 8.00 7.51 -26.79
N ARG A 288 9.04 7.51 -25.97
CA ARG A 288 10.26 8.30 -26.11
C ARG A 288 11.39 7.38 -26.61
N LYS A 289 11.43 7.19 -27.91
CA LYS A 289 12.55 6.49 -28.59
C LYS A 289 13.52 7.52 -29.15
#